data_0077d31d181cb3dd2b58fcadf9596b6a
#
_entry.id   0077d31d181cb3dd2b58fcadf9596b6a
#
_cell.length_a   1.000
_cell.length_b   1.000
_cell.length_c   1.000
_cell.angle_alpha   90.00
_cell.angle_beta   90.00
_cell.angle_gamma   90.00
#
_symmetry.space_group_name_H-M   'P 1'
#
loop_
_entity.id
_entity.type
_entity.pdbx_description
1 polymer ?
#
loop_
_entity_poly.entity_id
_entity_poly.type
_entity_poly.pdbx_seq_one_letter_code
_entity_poly.pdbx_strand_id
1 'polypeptide(L)'
;EKINGLDPGLVRDRVPFDHLTPLFPDEKFKLCKGGYSDNLSARVVDMFSPIGKGQRALIVAQPKTGKTILMKDIANAIAANHPETYMIMLLIDERPEEVTDMARSVNAEVIASTFDEPAERHVKIAGIVLEKAKRMVECGHDVVIFLDSITRLARAYNTVSPASGKVLSGGVDANALHKPKRF
;
A
#
# COMPACT_ATOMS: atom_id res chain seq x y z
N GLU A 1 -23.11 -6.11 17.75
CA GLU A 1 -22.35 -5.63 16.57
C GLU A 1 -20.86 -5.99 16.77
N LYS A 2 -20.16 -6.28 15.66
CA LYS A 2 -18.72 -6.60 15.66
C LYS A 2 -17.93 -5.42 15.12
N ILE A 3 -16.71 -5.21 15.62
CA ILE A 3 -15.77 -4.20 15.13
C ILE A 3 -14.64 -4.94 14.41
N ASN A 4 -14.48 -4.73 13.11
CA ASN A 4 -13.49 -5.45 12.27
C ASN A 4 -13.54 -6.97 12.45
N GLY A 5 -14.76 -7.53 12.59
CA GLY A 5 -14.96 -8.97 12.77
C GLY A 5 -14.82 -9.47 14.20
N LEU A 6 -14.33 -8.68 15.15
CA LEU A 6 -14.11 -9.03 16.55
C LEU A 6 -15.21 -8.50 17.46
N ASP A 7 -15.33 -9.13 18.64
CA ASP A 7 -16.15 -8.63 19.72
C ASP A 7 -15.60 -7.30 20.27
N PRO A 8 -16.46 -6.29 20.59
CA PRO A 8 -16.02 -5.01 21.11
C PRO A 8 -15.12 -5.11 22.37
N GLY A 9 -15.31 -6.11 23.21
CA GLY A 9 -14.45 -6.34 24.38
C GLY A 9 -13.01 -6.66 23.99
N LEU A 10 -12.81 -7.53 23.01
CA LEU A 10 -11.47 -7.87 22.50
C LEU A 10 -10.78 -6.69 21.82
N VAL A 11 -11.56 -5.87 21.11
CA VAL A 11 -11.01 -4.66 20.47
C VAL A 11 -10.57 -3.62 21.49
N ARG A 12 -11.26 -3.53 22.62
CA ARG A 12 -10.89 -2.63 23.72
C ARG A 12 -9.53 -2.96 24.33
N ASP A 13 -9.23 -4.25 24.47
CA ASP A 13 -8.01 -4.73 25.16
C ASP A 13 -6.84 -4.99 24.18
N ARG A 14 -6.98 -4.60 22.90
CA ARG A 14 -5.93 -4.78 21.89
C ARG A 14 -4.67 -3.97 22.19
N VAL A 15 -3.52 -4.51 21.78
CA VAL A 15 -2.27 -3.77 21.81
C VAL A 15 -2.25 -2.74 20.68
N PRO A 16 -2.01 -1.45 20.96
CA PRO A 16 -1.88 -0.44 19.92
C PRO A 16 -0.74 -0.74 18.94
N PHE A 17 -0.92 -0.42 17.66
CA PHE A 17 0.05 -0.74 16.60
C PHE A 17 1.47 -0.23 16.92
N ASP A 18 1.58 0.97 17.47
CA ASP A 18 2.87 1.59 17.79
C ASP A 18 3.63 0.87 18.94
N HIS A 19 2.95 -0.03 19.67
CA HIS A 19 3.54 -0.87 20.73
C HIS A 19 3.85 -2.29 20.25
N LEU A 20 3.50 -2.65 19.02
CA LEU A 20 3.84 -3.94 18.44
C LEU A 20 5.34 -4.00 18.13
N THR A 21 5.96 -5.13 18.46
CA THR A 21 7.36 -5.36 18.14
C THR A 21 7.49 -5.73 16.66
N PRO A 22 8.21 -4.95 15.83
CA PRO A 22 8.45 -5.32 14.44
C PRO A 22 9.35 -6.55 14.37
N LEU A 23 8.92 -7.56 13.60
CA LEU A 23 9.68 -8.77 13.35
C LEU A 23 10.17 -8.79 11.90
N PHE A 24 11.25 -9.55 11.65
CA PHE A 24 11.62 -9.86 10.27
C PHE A 24 10.56 -10.77 9.64
N PRO A 25 10.22 -10.55 8.35
CA PRO A 25 9.28 -11.41 7.64
C PRO A 25 9.79 -12.85 7.60
N ASP A 26 9.08 -13.77 8.22
CA ASP A 26 9.36 -15.22 8.24
C ASP A 26 8.35 -16.01 7.41
N GLU A 27 7.21 -15.42 7.08
CA GLU A 27 6.17 -15.98 6.24
C GLU A 27 6.06 -15.20 4.93
N LYS A 28 6.18 -15.88 3.79
CA LYS A 28 6.04 -15.23 2.48
C LYS A 28 4.60 -15.36 1.95
N PHE A 29 4.16 -14.38 1.18
CA PHE A 29 2.99 -14.51 0.34
C PHE A 29 3.25 -15.47 -0.81
N LYS A 30 2.42 -16.51 -0.95
CA LYS A 30 2.46 -17.40 -2.11
C LYS A 30 1.79 -16.70 -3.27
N LEU A 31 2.56 -16.34 -4.29
CA LEU A 31 2.02 -15.73 -5.51
C LEU A 31 1.65 -16.78 -6.57
N CYS A 32 2.16 -18.00 -6.46
CA CYS A 32 1.96 -19.07 -7.41
C CYS A 32 1.47 -20.36 -6.76
N LYS A 33 0.60 -21.09 -7.44
CA LYS A 33 0.12 -22.42 -7.03
C LYS A 33 0.98 -23.57 -7.60
N GLY A 34 1.88 -23.26 -8.53
CA GLY A 34 2.78 -24.24 -9.14
C GLY A 34 2.18 -24.90 -10.40
N GLY A 35 1.49 -24.16 -11.24
CA GLY A 35 0.91 -24.63 -12.49
C GLY A 35 1.24 -23.76 -13.71
N TYR A 36 0.93 -24.26 -14.90
CA TYR A 36 1.08 -23.49 -16.15
C TYR A 36 0.11 -22.30 -16.25
N SER A 37 -0.92 -22.25 -15.40
CA SER A 37 -1.91 -21.18 -15.34
C SER A 37 -1.44 -19.99 -14.52
N ASP A 38 -0.32 -20.12 -13.79
CA ASP A 38 0.23 -19.00 -13.01
C ASP A 38 0.77 -17.90 -13.93
N ASN A 39 0.48 -16.65 -13.60
CA ASN A 39 0.99 -15.49 -14.34
C ASN A 39 2.51 -15.47 -14.32
N LEU A 40 3.13 -15.26 -15.47
CA LEU A 40 4.59 -15.24 -15.61
C LEU A 40 5.24 -14.15 -14.74
N SER A 41 4.63 -12.96 -14.67
CA SER A 41 5.11 -11.87 -13.82
C SER A 41 5.11 -12.26 -12.34
N ALA A 42 4.03 -12.87 -11.86
CA ALA A 42 3.91 -13.34 -10.49
C ALA A 42 4.95 -14.43 -10.17
N ARG A 43 5.22 -15.35 -11.13
CA ARG A 43 6.25 -16.40 -10.98
C ARG A 43 7.65 -15.81 -10.85
N VAL A 44 7.98 -14.82 -11.67
CA VAL A 44 9.28 -14.13 -11.60
C VAL A 44 9.45 -13.44 -10.25
N VAL A 45 8.43 -12.72 -9.78
CA VAL A 45 8.47 -12.08 -8.45
C VAL A 45 8.61 -13.11 -7.34
N ASP A 46 7.81 -14.19 -7.37
CA ASP A 46 7.83 -15.23 -6.34
C ASP A 46 9.18 -15.95 -6.22
N MET A 47 9.90 -16.06 -7.34
CA MET A 47 11.21 -16.73 -7.42
C MET A 47 12.37 -15.82 -7.06
N PHE A 48 12.41 -14.58 -7.58
CA PHE A 48 13.57 -13.70 -7.48
C PHE A 48 13.44 -12.61 -6.43
N SER A 49 12.23 -12.24 -6.07
CA SER A 49 11.92 -11.15 -5.12
C SER A 49 10.72 -11.51 -4.27
N PRO A 50 10.78 -12.60 -3.48
CA PRO A 50 9.65 -13.03 -2.68
C PRO A 50 9.21 -11.93 -1.71
N ILE A 51 7.90 -11.78 -1.53
CA ILE A 51 7.29 -10.78 -0.67
C ILE A 51 6.83 -11.47 0.62
N GLY A 52 7.38 -11.05 1.75
CA GLY A 52 6.99 -11.55 3.07
C GLY A 52 5.93 -10.69 3.75
N LYS A 53 5.18 -11.28 4.68
CA LYS A 53 4.25 -10.55 5.54
C LYS A 53 5.04 -9.58 6.42
N GLY A 54 4.61 -8.31 6.47
CA GLY A 54 5.35 -7.23 7.15
C GLY A 54 6.49 -6.60 6.36
N GLN A 55 6.77 -7.07 5.13
CA GLN A 55 7.82 -6.52 4.29
C GLN A 55 7.35 -5.28 3.51
N ARG A 56 8.26 -4.33 3.33
CA ARG A 56 8.12 -3.25 2.34
C ARG A 56 8.78 -3.66 1.03
N ALA A 57 8.05 -3.54 -0.07
CA ALA A 57 8.55 -3.78 -1.41
C ALA A 57 8.44 -2.50 -2.25
N LEU A 58 9.36 -2.31 -3.18
CA LEU A 58 9.37 -1.15 -4.07
C LEU A 58 9.48 -1.61 -5.53
N ILE A 59 8.54 -1.18 -6.35
CA ILE A 59 8.56 -1.39 -7.80
C ILE A 59 9.18 -0.13 -8.44
N VAL A 60 10.38 -0.28 -8.97
CA VAL A 60 11.11 0.82 -9.63
C VAL A 60 11.21 0.53 -11.12
N ALA A 61 10.65 1.43 -11.92
CA ALA A 61 10.71 1.33 -13.38
C ALA A 61 10.47 2.69 -14.04
N GLN A 62 10.87 2.81 -15.29
CA GLN A 62 10.58 4.00 -16.10
C GLN A 62 9.06 4.12 -16.35
N PRO A 63 8.57 5.33 -16.69
CA PRO A 63 7.19 5.50 -17.10
C PRO A 63 6.80 4.59 -18.29
N LYS A 64 5.57 4.07 -18.30
CA LYS A 64 5.01 3.23 -19.37
C LYS A 64 5.70 1.87 -19.56
N THR A 65 6.39 1.34 -18.56
CA THR A 65 7.06 0.02 -18.62
C THR A 65 6.26 -1.13 -17.98
N GLY A 66 4.98 -0.90 -17.63
CA GLY A 66 4.10 -1.94 -17.11
C GLY A 66 4.04 -2.08 -15.59
N LYS A 67 4.49 -1.08 -14.82
CA LYS A 67 4.40 -1.09 -13.34
C LYS A 67 3.00 -1.40 -12.83
N THR A 68 2.00 -0.71 -13.37
CA THR A 68 0.59 -0.89 -12.97
C THR A 68 0.09 -2.29 -13.27
N ILE A 69 0.51 -2.88 -14.40
CA ILE A 69 0.16 -4.26 -14.77
C ILE A 69 0.80 -5.23 -13.78
N LEU A 70 2.09 -5.07 -13.48
CA LEU A 70 2.78 -5.91 -12.50
C LEU A 70 2.14 -5.82 -11.11
N MET A 71 1.74 -4.61 -10.69
CA MET A 71 1.07 -4.39 -9.43
C MET A 71 -0.29 -5.11 -9.36
N LYS A 72 -1.08 -5.05 -10.46
CA LYS A 72 -2.34 -5.79 -10.58
C LYS A 72 -2.11 -7.31 -10.54
N ASP A 73 -1.10 -7.80 -11.23
CA ASP A 73 -0.74 -9.23 -11.26
C ASP A 73 -0.41 -9.73 -9.86
N ILE A 74 0.41 -8.99 -9.10
CA ILE A 74 0.76 -9.34 -7.72
C ILE A 74 -0.47 -9.28 -6.82
N ALA A 75 -1.29 -8.23 -6.91
CA ALA A 75 -2.50 -8.09 -6.11
C ALA A 75 -3.49 -9.23 -6.36
N ASN A 76 -3.73 -9.57 -7.61
CA ASN A 76 -4.63 -10.68 -7.97
C ASN A 76 -4.06 -12.04 -7.55
N ALA A 77 -2.74 -12.22 -7.60
CA ALA A 77 -2.10 -13.43 -7.11
C ALA A 77 -2.25 -13.57 -5.58
N ILE A 78 -2.09 -12.49 -4.82
CA ILE A 78 -2.33 -12.48 -3.37
C ILE A 78 -3.81 -12.77 -3.09
N ALA A 79 -4.75 -12.10 -3.78
CA ALA A 79 -6.18 -12.32 -3.60
C ALA A 79 -6.59 -13.78 -3.83
N ALA A 80 -6.00 -14.43 -4.83
CA ALA A 80 -6.31 -15.81 -5.17
C ALA A 80 -5.72 -16.83 -4.19
N ASN A 81 -4.56 -16.55 -3.60
CA ASN A 81 -3.84 -17.48 -2.75
C ASN A 81 -3.98 -17.19 -1.24
N HIS A 82 -4.33 -15.96 -0.90
CA HIS A 82 -4.51 -15.46 0.46
C HIS A 82 -5.82 -14.67 0.58
N PRO A 83 -6.98 -15.32 0.47
CA PRO A 83 -8.29 -14.64 0.52
C PRO A 83 -8.58 -13.98 1.88
N GLU A 84 -7.86 -14.38 2.92
CA GLU A 84 -7.93 -13.79 4.28
C GLU A 84 -7.27 -12.42 4.37
N THR A 85 -6.38 -12.10 3.43
CA THR A 85 -5.61 -10.85 3.44
C THR A 85 -6.47 -9.66 3.00
N TYR A 86 -6.49 -8.61 3.80
CA TYR A 86 -7.15 -7.37 3.43
C TYR A 86 -6.25 -6.51 2.57
N MET A 87 -6.66 -6.26 1.33
CA MET A 87 -5.86 -5.47 0.39
C MET A 87 -6.46 -4.10 0.12
N ILE A 88 -5.59 -3.09 0.13
CA ILE A 88 -5.93 -1.71 -0.20
C ILE A 88 -5.05 -1.26 -1.37
N MET A 89 -5.69 -0.75 -2.43
CA MET A 89 -5.05 -0.01 -3.52
C MET A 89 -5.20 1.48 -3.24
N LEU A 90 -4.12 2.14 -2.86
CA LEU A 90 -4.09 3.59 -2.64
C LEU A 90 -3.49 4.29 -3.86
N LEU A 91 -4.33 5.02 -4.57
CA LEU A 91 -3.98 5.74 -5.79
C LEU A 91 -3.92 7.25 -5.49
N ILE A 92 -2.74 7.85 -5.66
CA ILE A 92 -2.50 9.26 -5.37
C ILE A 92 -2.16 10.00 -6.66
N ASP A 93 -2.91 11.07 -6.94
CA ASP A 93 -2.72 11.93 -8.11
C ASP A 93 -2.87 11.15 -9.44
N GLU A 94 -3.78 10.15 -9.46
CA GLU A 94 -4.11 9.35 -10.63
C GLU A 94 -5.35 9.89 -11.35
N ARG A 95 -5.53 9.48 -12.60
CA ARG A 95 -6.69 9.88 -13.40
C ARG A 95 -7.92 9.07 -13.04
N PRO A 96 -9.14 9.65 -13.10
CA PRO A 96 -10.38 8.92 -12.76
C PRO A 96 -10.59 7.63 -13.57
N GLU A 97 -10.19 7.62 -14.85
CA GLU A 97 -10.27 6.43 -15.68
C GLU A 97 -9.31 5.31 -15.22
N GLU A 98 -8.11 5.66 -14.74
CA GLU A 98 -7.14 4.70 -14.18
C GLU A 98 -7.64 4.13 -12.85
N VAL A 99 -8.29 4.96 -12.03
CA VAL A 99 -8.95 4.51 -10.79
C VAL A 99 -10.07 3.52 -11.10
N THR A 100 -10.91 3.83 -12.08
CA THR A 100 -12.00 2.94 -12.50
C THR A 100 -11.49 1.62 -13.07
N ASP A 101 -10.45 1.65 -13.88
CA ASP A 101 -9.81 0.46 -14.43
C ASP A 101 -9.18 -0.41 -13.32
N MET A 102 -8.53 0.22 -12.35
CA MET A 102 -7.98 -0.49 -11.18
C MET A 102 -9.10 -1.19 -10.40
N ALA A 103 -10.18 -0.48 -10.07
CA ALA A 103 -11.29 -1.02 -9.30
C ALA A 103 -11.99 -2.21 -9.97
N ARG A 104 -11.96 -2.27 -11.31
CA ARG A 104 -12.50 -3.39 -12.09
C ARG A 104 -11.52 -4.56 -12.24
N SER A 105 -10.23 -4.30 -12.11
CA SER A 105 -9.16 -5.24 -12.45
C SER A 105 -8.60 -5.99 -11.25
N VAL A 106 -8.82 -5.50 -10.02
CA VAL A 106 -8.26 -6.09 -8.80
C VAL A 106 -9.35 -6.41 -7.78
N ASN A 107 -9.14 -7.48 -7.02
CA ASN A 107 -9.99 -7.82 -5.87
C ASN A 107 -9.40 -7.19 -4.59
N ALA A 108 -9.51 -5.87 -4.50
CA ALA A 108 -9.01 -5.08 -3.37
C ALA A 108 -9.91 -3.85 -3.16
N GLU A 109 -9.86 -3.25 -1.97
CA GLU A 109 -10.46 -1.95 -1.75
C GLU A 109 -9.64 -0.86 -2.46
N VAL A 110 -10.24 -0.16 -3.40
CA VAL A 110 -9.57 0.94 -4.13
C VAL A 110 -9.94 2.27 -3.49
N ILE A 111 -8.93 2.96 -2.98
CA ILE A 111 -9.06 4.32 -2.41
C ILE A 111 -8.19 5.25 -3.26
N ALA A 112 -8.78 6.33 -3.74
CA ALA A 112 -8.08 7.24 -4.62
C ALA A 112 -8.24 8.69 -4.19
N SER A 113 -7.22 9.49 -4.52
CA SER A 113 -7.28 10.93 -4.57
C SER A 113 -6.75 11.33 -5.95
N THR A 114 -7.65 11.87 -6.77
CA THR A 114 -7.41 12.14 -8.20
C THR A 114 -6.59 13.41 -8.42
N PHE A 115 -6.05 13.57 -9.61
CA PHE A 115 -5.10 14.64 -9.96
C PHE A 115 -5.68 16.06 -9.83
N ASP A 116 -6.99 16.21 -9.86
CA ASP A 116 -7.72 17.48 -9.71
C ASP A 116 -7.90 17.90 -8.25
N GLU A 117 -7.55 17.03 -7.30
CA GLU A 117 -7.66 17.32 -5.88
C GLU A 117 -6.39 18.01 -5.33
N PRO A 118 -6.52 18.86 -4.28
CA PRO A 118 -5.38 19.56 -3.69
C PRO A 118 -4.45 18.61 -2.92
N ALA A 119 -3.18 19.01 -2.78
CA ALA A 119 -2.15 18.22 -2.10
C ALA A 119 -2.51 17.82 -0.67
N GLU A 120 -3.20 18.69 0.06
CA GLU A 120 -3.69 18.44 1.42
C GLU A 120 -4.62 17.23 1.48
N ARG A 121 -5.45 17.04 0.43
CA ARG A 121 -6.35 15.89 0.33
C ARG A 121 -5.59 14.61 0.08
N HIS A 122 -4.56 14.62 -0.76
CA HIS A 122 -3.68 13.46 -0.97
C HIS A 122 -3.05 13.01 0.35
N VAL A 123 -2.50 13.95 1.12
CA VAL A 123 -1.89 13.69 2.43
C VAL A 123 -2.92 13.16 3.43
N LYS A 124 -4.12 13.77 3.47
CA LYS A 124 -5.18 13.35 4.38
C LYS A 124 -5.66 11.93 4.09
N ILE A 125 -5.91 11.60 2.82
CA ILE A 125 -6.36 10.26 2.42
C ILE A 125 -5.29 9.22 2.74
N ALA A 126 -4.03 9.48 2.44
CA ALA A 126 -2.94 8.58 2.80
C ALA A 126 -2.90 8.34 4.33
N GLY A 127 -3.03 9.38 5.14
CA GLY A 127 -3.10 9.26 6.59
C GLY A 127 -4.28 8.40 7.07
N ILE A 128 -5.46 8.57 6.49
CA ILE A 128 -6.66 7.77 6.84
C ILE A 128 -6.43 6.28 6.49
N VAL A 129 -5.87 5.99 5.31
CA VAL A 129 -5.58 4.62 4.88
C VAL A 129 -4.58 3.95 5.83
N LEU A 130 -3.52 4.67 6.22
CA LEU A 130 -2.54 4.14 7.16
C LEU A 130 -3.17 3.83 8.53
N GLU A 131 -3.97 4.74 9.07
CA GLU A 131 -4.65 4.52 10.35
C GLU A 131 -5.67 3.39 10.26
N LYS A 132 -6.40 3.26 9.15
CA LYS A 132 -7.29 2.12 8.90
C LYS A 132 -6.51 0.81 8.92
N ALA A 133 -5.40 0.72 8.19
CA ALA A 133 -4.55 -0.46 8.13
C ALA A 133 -4.03 -0.85 9.53
N LYS A 134 -3.52 0.12 10.31
CA LYS A 134 -3.08 -0.11 11.69
C LYS A 134 -4.19 -0.71 12.55
N ARG A 135 -5.41 -0.14 12.48
CA ARG A 135 -6.56 -0.66 13.25
C ARG A 135 -6.94 -2.09 12.85
N MET A 136 -6.80 -2.44 11.57
CA MET A 136 -7.06 -3.80 11.11
C MET A 136 -5.98 -4.78 11.59
N VAL A 137 -4.70 -4.39 11.54
CA VAL A 137 -3.60 -5.22 12.07
C VAL A 137 -3.76 -5.46 13.57
N GLU A 138 -4.17 -4.45 14.35
CA GLU A 138 -4.47 -4.60 15.78
C GLU A 138 -5.59 -5.61 16.06
N CYS A 139 -6.46 -5.85 15.08
CA CYS A 139 -7.52 -6.85 15.14
C CYS A 139 -7.08 -8.22 14.57
N GLY A 140 -5.81 -8.41 14.25
CA GLY A 140 -5.25 -9.68 13.78
C GLY A 140 -5.43 -9.94 12.28
N HIS A 141 -5.73 -8.91 11.48
CA HIS A 141 -5.80 -9.05 10.02
C HIS A 141 -4.44 -8.84 9.36
N ASP A 142 -4.12 -9.66 8.38
CA ASP A 142 -3.04 -9.38 7.44
C ASP A 142 -3.50 -8.28 6.47
N VAL A 143 -2.72 -7.21 6.36
CA VAL A 143 -3.06 -6.07 5.52
C VAL A 143 -1.94 -5.81 4.51
N VAL A 144 -2.30 -5.67 3.24
CA VAL A 144 -1.38 -5.27 2.16
C VAL A 144 -1.86 -3.96 1.56
N ILE A 145 -0.97 -2.97 1.52
CA ILE A 145 -1.22 -1.68 0.88
C ILE A 145 -0.37 -1.59 -0.38
N PHE A 146 -1.02 -1.42 -1.52
CA PHE A 146 -0.39 -1.04 -2.77
C PHE A 146 -0.52 0.47 -2.94
N LEU A 147 0.60 1.18 -3.04
CA LEU A 147 0.64 2.62 -3.20
C LEU A 147 1.15 3.01 -4.59
N ASP A 148 0.32 3.60 -5.40
CA ASP A 148 0.69 4.24 -6.67
C ASP A 148 0.37 5.74 -6.61
N SER A 149 1.34 6.63 -6.46
CA SER A 149 2.74 6.28 -6.26
C SER A 149 3.34 7.05 -5.06
N ILE A 150 4.34 6.47 -4.44
CA ILE A 150 5.06 7.12 -3.34
C ILE A 150 5.73 8.44 -3.79
N THR A 151 6.13 8.55 -5.05
CA THR A 151 6.70 9.78 -5.61
C THR A 151 5.69 10.93 -5.59
N ARG A 152 4.45 10.65 -5.98
CA ARG A 152 3.37 11.66 -5.99
C ARG A 152 2.96 12.02 -4.56
N LEU A 153 2.89 11.05 -3.68
CA LEU A 153 2.64 11.28 -2.26
C LEU A 153 3.74 12.15 -1.63
N ALA A 154 5.01 11.88 -1.93
CA ALA A 154 6.13 12.69 -1.45
C ALA A 154 6.07 14.14 -1.96
N ARG A 155 5.66 14.36 -3.20
CA ARG A 155 5.40 15.71 -3.75
C ARG A 155 4.27 16.43 -3.01
N ALA A 156 3.17 15.73 -2.72
CA ALA A 156 2.08 16.30 -1.93
C ALA A 156 2.55 16.72 -0.53
N TYR A 157 3.33 15.90 0.15
CA TYR A 157 3.94 16.27 1.41
C TYR A 157 4.90 17.45 1.29
N ASN A 158 5.66 17.55 0.19
CA ASN A 158 6.55 18.69 -0.07
C ASN A 158 5.78 20.01 -0.20
N THR A 159 4.60 19.97 -0.78
CA THR A 159 3.72 21.14 -0.91
C THR A 159 3.12 21.57 0.43
N VAL A 160 2.73 20.60 1.27
CA VAL A 160 1.98 20.85 2.51
C VAL A 160 2.91 21.08 3.71
N SER A 161 4.10 20.50 3.70
CA SER A 161 5.03 20.62 4.85
C SER A 161 5.64 22.02 4.95
N PRO A 162 5.80 22.56 6.18
CA PRO A 162 6.53 23.79 6.37
C PRO A 162 7.96 23.67 5.86
N ALA A 163 8.46 24.69 5.18
CA ALA A 163 9.81 24.72 4.66
C ALA A 163 10.85 24.61 5.80
N SER A 164 11.76 23.63 5.70
CA SER A 164 12.87 23.48 6.67
C SER A 164 14.06 24.39 6.37
N GLY A 165 14.07 25.02 5.20
CA GLY A 165 15.22 25.76 4.67
C GLY A 165 16.33 24.86 4.11
N LYS A 166 16.20 23.55 4.17
CA LYS A 166 17.13 22.56 3.59
C LYS A 166 16.49 21.82 2.44
N VAL A 167 16.91 22.14 1.23
CA VAL A 167 16.39 21.51 0.00
C VAL A 167 17.34 20.41 -0.43
N LEU A 168 16.80 19.20 -0.63
CA LEU A 168 17.51 18.04 -1.16
C LEU A 168 17.52 18.09 -2.70
N SER A 169 18.26 17.18 -3.33
CA SER A 169 18.25 17.03 -4.79
C SER A 169 16.83 16.79 -5.31
N GLY A 170 16.49 17.43 -6.43
CA GLY A 170 15.14 17.35 -7.02
C GLY A 170 14.11 18.32 -6.40
N GLY A 171 14.53 19.33 -5.63
CA GLY A 171 13.64 20.36 -5.09
C GLY A 171 12.73 19.90 -3.95
N VAL A 172 13.10 18.83 -3.26
CA VAL A 172 12.34 18.26 -2.13
C VAL A 172 12.89 18.79 -0.81
N ASP A 173 12.01 19.35 0.04
CA ASP A 173 12.38 19.76 1.40
C ASP A 173 12.76 18.54 2.26
N ALA A 174 13.79 18.70 3.10
CA ALA A 174 14.27 17.61 3.93
C ALA A 174 13.19 17.02 4.86
N ASN A 175 12.27 17.83 5.37
CA ASN A 175 11.18 17.41 6.25
C ASN A 175 10.06 16.69 5.49
N ALA A 176 9.88 16.95 4.20
CA ALA A 176 8.78 16.40 3.41
C ALA A 176 8.83 14.87 3.27
N LEU A 177 10.03 14.27 3.35
CA LEU A 177 10.21 12.82 3.19
C LEU A 177 9.99 12.02 4.48
N HIS A 178 9.89 12.66 5.65
CA HIS A 178 9.74 11.94 6.92
C HIS A 178 8.48 11.07 6.97
N LYS A 179 7.34 11.64 6.61
CA LYS A 179 6.05 10.92 6.64
C LYS A 179 5.93 9.86 5.54
N PRO A 180 6.25 10.14 4.26
CA PRO A 180 6.25 9.11 3.21
C PRO A 180 7.18 7.92 3.49
N LYS A 181 8.32 8.15 4.15
CA LYS A 181 9.23 7.05 4.53
C LYS A 181 8.70 6.16 5.64
N ARG A 182 7.79 6.67 6.47
CA ARG A 182 7.16 5.93 7.56
C ARG A 182 5.84 5.27 7.18
N PHE A 183 5.31 5.64 6.02
CA PHE A 183 4.12 5.02 5.44
C PHE A 183 4.45 3.60 5.01
#